data_9dfdbefc3a552d0764394551d3f5cdfe
#
_entry.id   9dfdbefc3a552d0764394551d3f5cdfe
#
_cell.length_a   1.000
_cell.length_b   1.000
_cell.length_c   1.000
_cell.angle_alpha   90.00
_cell.angle_beta   90.00
_cell.angle_gamma   90.00
#
_symmetry.space_group_name_H-M   'P 1'
#
loop_
_entity.id
_entity.type
_entity.pdbx_description
1 polymer ?
#
loop_
_entity_poly.entity_id
_entity_poly.type
_entity_poly.pdbx_seq_one_letter_code
_entity_poly.pdbx_strand_id
1 'polypeptide(L)'
;MVQTSSPLEDDHTHHHHHDFHTDAEDSPFALTKQSSLRDYLYNNKLWVEKMNDHKPGLFDINGKGQSPHTLWIGCSDSRYNENVLNVSPGEVFAFKNIANMVSIDDLTTKSTLEFSINVLKVKKIIVCGHTDCGGIWNSLSYKDLGAANSHLMDYLTRIDRLRDEKIDELNKISDLKLRAKRLAEFNVVKQLDILRQQKVVINALNKEEIELWGLVYNVDSGYLEVVEA
;
A
#
# COMPACT_ATOMS: atom_id res chain seq x y z
N MET A 1 23.55 -33.66 6.91
CA MET A 1 22.69 -34.70 6.30
C MET A 1 21.41 -34.02 5.91
N VAL A 2 21.25 -33.75 4.62
CA VAL A 2 20.04 -33.12 4.06
C VAL A 2 19.13 -34.25 3.64
N GLN A 3 17.95 -34.36 4.23
CA GLN A 3 16.93 -35.29 3.81
C GLN A 3 16.20 -34.74 2.58
N THR A 4 16.36 -35.38 1.47
CA THR A 4 15.58 -35.20 0.24
C THR A 4 14.25 -35.89 0.41
N SER A 5 13.13 -35.18 0.42
CA SER A 5 11.79 -35.72 0.36
C SER A 5 11.43 -36.06 -1.09
N SER A 6 11.00 -37.28 -1.32
CA SER A 6 10.48 -37.84 -2.56
C SER A 6 9.11 -37.23 -2.94
N PRO A 7 8.68 -37.31 -4.22
CA PRO A 7 7.41 -36.78 -4.68
C PRO A 7 6.22 -37.55 -4.12
N LEU A 8 5.17 -36.83 -3.78
CA LEU A 8 3.88 -37.39 -3.36
C LEU A 8 3.17 -38.04 -4.59
N GLU A 9 2.85 -39.30 -4.45
CA GLU A 9 2.03 -40.07 -5.40
C GLU A 9 0.60 -39.53 -5.41
N ASP A 10 0.02 -39.45 -6.62
CA ASP A 10 -1.38 -39.12 -6.87
C ASP A 10 -2.30 -40.22 -6.32
N ASP A 11 -3.01 -39.95 -5.26
CA ASP A 11 -4.13 -40.78 -4.81
C ASP A 11 -5.46 -40.17 -5.29
N HIS A 12 -5.97 -40.78 -6.36
CA HIS A 12 -7.32 -40.52 -6.85
C HIS A 12 -8.32 -41.33 -6.01
N THR A 13 -8.93 -40.68 -4.98
CA THR A 13 -10.26 -41.11 -4.52
C THR A 13 -11.00 -40.04 -3.70
N HIS A 14 -12.26 -39.84 -4.11
CA HIS A 14 -13.38 -39.21 -3.42
C HIS A 14 -13.44 -37.68 -3.38
N HIS A 15 -14.15 -37.15 -4.38
CA HIS A 15 -14.87 -35.88 -4.30
C HIS A 15 -15.87 -35.93 -3.13
N HIS A 16 -15.49 -35.38 -1.99
CA HIS A 16 -16.46 -34.86 -1.05
C HIS A 16 -16.75 -33.40 -1.43
N HIS A 17 -17.90 -33.19 -2.06
CA HIS A 17 -18.56 -31.90 -2.08
C HIS A 17 -18.80 -31.50 -0.63
N HIS A 18 -17.96 -30.63 -0.08
CA HIS A 18 -18.35 -29.89 1.09
C HIS A 18 -19.25 -28.75 0.63
N ASP A 19 -20.52 -28.85 0.99
CA ASP A 19 -21.49 -27.76 0.89
C ASP A 19 -20.94 -26.54 1.63
N PHE A 20 -20.44 -25.58 0.88
CA PHE A 20 -20.14 -24.26 1.40
C PHE A 20 -21.48 -23.56 1.63
N HIS A 21 -21.88 -23.47 2.90
CA HIS A 21 -23.06 -22.70 3.31
C HIS A 21 -22.86 -21.21 2.97
N THR A 22 -23.53 -20.73 1.98
CA THR A 22 -24.46 -19.62 1.83
C THR A 22 -24.21 -18.34 2.65
N ASP A 23 -23.03 -17.69 2.53
CA ASP A 23 -22.86 -16.25 2.70
C ASP A 23 -21.79 -15.69 1.76
N ALA A 24 -21.23 -16.51 0.87
CA ALA A 24 -20.13 -16.18 -0.03
C ALA A 24 -20.55 -15.97 -1.49
N GLU A 25 -21.80 -16.24 -1.87
CA GLU A 25 -22.20 -16.21 -3.29
C GLU A 25 -22.23 -14.78 -3.89
N ASP A 26 -22.25 -13.72 -3.07
CA ASP A 26 -22.22 -12.33 -3.53
C ASP A 26 -20.91 -11.58 -3.17
N SER A 27 -19.94 -12.25 -2.54
CA SER A 27 -18.69 -11.59 -2.16
C SER A 27 -17.67 -11.60 -3.30
N PRO A 28 -17.10 -10.43 -3.67
CA PRO A 28 -16.03 -10.37 -4.68
C PRO A 28 -14.68 -10.90 -4.16
N PHE A 29 -14.60 -11.34 -2.88
CA PHE A 29 -13.36 -11.75 -2.25
C PHE A 29 -13.19 -13.27 -2.27
N ALA A 30 -11.99 -13.73 -2.68
CA ALA A 30 -11.67 -15.15 -2.80
C ALA A 30 -11.39 -15.84 -1.45
N LEU A 31 -10.98 -15.08 -0.44
CA LEU A 31 -10.59 -15.59 0.88
C LEU A 31 -11.36 -14.90 2.00
N THR A 32 -11.58 -15.63 3.09
CA THR A 32 -12.26 -15.15 4.30
C THR A 32 -11.38 -15.31 5.54
N LYS A 33 -11.85 -14.83 6.70
CA LYS A 33 -11.15 -15.03 7.99
C LYS A 33 -11.05 -16.50 8.39
N GLN A 34 -11.90 -17.35 7.84
CA GLN A 34 -11.96 -18.80 8.12
C GLN A 34 -11.13 -19.62 7.12
N SER A 35 -10.60 -18.99 6.06
CA SER A 35 -9.80 -19.67 5.05
C SER A 35 -8.56 -20.33 5.64
N SER A 36 -8.32 -21.58 5.28
CA SER A 36 -7.17 -22.37 5.70
C SER A 36 -5.92 -22.05 4.88
N LEU A 37 -4.75 -22.48 5.34
CA LEU A 37 -3.50 -22.38 4.55
C LEU A 37 -3.66 -23.02 3.17
N ARG A 38 -4.38 -24.14 3.06
CA ARG A 38 -4.64 -24.83 1.79
C ARG A 38 -5.38 -23.91 0.81
N ASP A 39 -6.35 -23.13 1.29
CA ASP A 39 -7.11 -22.20 0.46
C ASP A 39 -6.21 -21.07 -0.08
N TYR A 40 -5.29 -20.56 0.76
CA TYR A 40 -4.29 -19.56 0.32
C TYR A 40 -3.39 -20.12 -0.79
N LEU A 41 -2.86 -21.33 -0.63
CA LEU A 41 -2.00 -21.99 -1.63
C LEU A 41 -2.76 -22.30 -2.92
N TYR A 42 -4.01 -22.73 -2.81
CA TYR A 42 -4.87 -22.97 -3.97
C TYR A 42 -5.13 -21.67 -4.74
N ASN A 43 -5.49 -20.57 -4.05
CA ASN A 43 -5.68 -19.26 -4.68
C ASN A 43 -4.39 -18.74 -5.32
N ASN A 44 -3.23 -18.97 -4.70
CA ASN A 44 -1.95 -18.65 -5.32
C ASN A 44 -1.74 -19.43 -6.63
N LYS A 45 -2.06 -20.71 -6.67
CA LYS A 45 -1.99 -21.51 -7.91
C LYS A 45 -2.88 -20.92 -9.01
N LEU A 46 -4.12 -20.59 -8.71
CA LEU A 46 -5.05 -19.97 -9.67
C LEU A 46 -4.51 -18.61 -10.17
N TRP A 47 -3.92 -17.82 -9.27
CA TRP A 47 -3.30 -16.56 -9.64
C TRP A 47 -2.10 -16.76 -10.59
N VAL A 48 -1.25 -17.75 -10.34
CA VAL A 48 -0.11 -18.09 -11.22
C VAL A 48 -0.59 -18.51 -12.60
N GLU A 49 -1.60 -19.37 -12.70
CA GLU A 49 -2.21 -19.81 -13.96
C GLU A 49 -2.73 -18.59 -14.74
N LYS A 50 -3.52 -17.74 -14.09
CA LYS A 50 -4.02 -16.49 -14.68
C LYS A 50 -2.91 -15.56 -15.16
N MET A 51 -1.83 -15.42 -14.38
CA MET A 51 -0.69 -14.57 -14.78
C MET A 51 0.05 -15.14 -15.97
N ASN A 52 0.25 -16.44 -16.05
CA ASN A 52 0.88 -17.08 -17.21
C ASN A 52 0.05 -16.92 -18.49
N ASP A 53 -1.27 -16.96 -18.39
CA ASP A 53 -2.17 -16.78 -19.54
C ASP A 53 -2.19 -15.34 -20.04
N HIS A 54 -2.23 -14.35 -19.11
CA HIS A 54 -2.36 -12.95 -19.46
C HIS A 54 -1.02 -12.22 -19.68
N LYS A 55 0.04 -12.69 -19.04
CA LYS A 55 1.38 -12.11 -19.04
C LYS A 55 2.46 -13.19 -19.23
N PRO A 56 2.48 -13.92 -20.35
CA PRO A 56 3.42 -15.01 -20.57
C PRO A 56 4.87 -14.52 -20.46
N GLY A 57 5.70 -15.27 -19.73
CA GLY A 57 7.11 -14.94 -19.49
C GLY A 57 7.36 -13.98 -18.33
N LEU A 58 6.34 -13.48 -17.64
CA LEU A 58 6.51 -12.55 -16.51
C LEU A 58 7.42 -13.13 -15.41
N PHE A 59 7.18 -14.38 -15.01
CA PHE A 59 7.95 -15.01 -13.94
C PHE A 59 9.40 -15.31 -14.36
N ASP A 60 9.64 -15.61 -15.64
CA ASP A 60 11.01 -15.79 -16.18
C ASP A 60 11.80 -14.48 -16.15
N ILE A 61 11.14 -13.35 -16.40
CA ILE A 61 11.74 -12.02 -16.31
C ILE A 61 12.03 -11.70 -14.84
N ASN A 62 11.05 -11.85 -13.96
CA ASN A 62 11.18 -11.55 -12.55
C ASN A 62 12.21 -12.44 -11.84
N GLY A 63 12.35 -13.69 -12.27
CA GLY A 63 13.37 -14.61 -11.77
C GLY A 63 14.83 -14.19 -12.06
N LYS A 64 15.03 -13.28 -12.98
CA LYS A 64 16.36 -12.73 -13.32
C LYS A 64 16.74 -11.48 -12.53
N GLY A 65 15.81 -10.89 -11.79
CA GLY A 65 16.02 -9.70 -10.97
C GLY A 65 14.86 -8.71 -11.09
N GLN A 66 14.97 -7.57 -10.39
CA GLN A 66 13.97 -6.51 -10.42
C GLN A 66 14.56 -5.21 -10.97
N SER A 67 13.74 -4.47 -11.71
CA SER A 67 14.06 -3.12 -12.20
C SER A 67 12.78 -2.25 -12.15
N PRO A 68 12.27 -1.95 -10.96
CA PRO A 68 11.06 -1.15 -10.83
C PRO A 68 11.31 0.29 -11.31
N HIS A 69 10.31 0.87 -11.97
CA HIS A 69 10.38 2.25 -12.42
C HIS A 69 9.94 3.25 -11.35
N THR A 70 9.24 2.80 -10.30
CA THR A 70 8.59 3.66 -9.32
C THR A 70 8.75 3.11 -7.91
N LEU A 71 9.00 4.01 -6.94
CA LEU A 71 8.75 3.77 -5.53
C LEU A 71 7.34 4.27 -5.19
N TRP A 72 6.49 3.37 -4.70
CA TRP A 72 5.16 3.68 -4.18
C TRP A 72 5.18 3.73 -2.67
N ILE A 73 4.78 4.87 -2.10
CA ILE A 73 4.61 5.06 -0.65
C ILE A 73 3.12 5.20 -0.38
N GLY A 74 2.51 4.17 0.19
CA GLY A 74 1.07 4.07 0.40
C GLY A 74 0.66 3.68 1.81
N CYS A 75 -0.65 3.78 2.09
CA CYS A 75 -1.22 3.23 3.31
C CYS A 75 -1.29 1.70 3.23
N SER A 76 -1.21 1.04 4.40
CA SER A 76 -1.44 -0.40 4.54
C SER A 76 -2.91 -0.80 4.45
N ASP A 77 -3.83 0.14 4.20
CA ASP A 77 -5.25 -0.14 3.99
C ASP A 77 -5.45 -1.21 2.93
N SER A 78 -6.28 -2.21 3.23
CA SER A 78 -6.45 -3.41 2.39
C SER A 78 -7.20 -3.15 1.08
N ARG A 79 -7.89 -2.02 0.96
CA ARG A 79 -8.75 -1.68 -0.19
C ARG A 79 -7.97 -1.14 -1.38
N TYR A 80 -6.68 -0.81 -1.23
CA TYR A 80 -5.85 -0.36 -2.33
C TYR A 80 -4.37 -0.71 -2.14
N ASN A 81 -3.65 -0.75 -3.25
CA ASN A 81 -2.20 -0.88 -3.30
C ASN A 81 -1.70 -0.38 -4.68
N GLU A 82 -0.44 -0.54 -4.99
CA GLU A 82 0.16 -0.14 -6.28
C GLU A 82 -0.53 -0.76 -7.51
N ASN A 83 -1.27 -1.87 -7.35
CA ASN A 83 -2.00 -2.51 -8.46
C ASN A 83 -3.13 -1.64 -9.03
N VAL A 84 -3.55 -0.57 -8.31
CA VAL A 84 -4.51 0.41 -8.86
C VAL A 84 -3.94 1.15 -10.09
N LEU A 85 -2.61 1.08 -10.30
CA LEU A 85 -1.95 1.56 -11.52
C LEU A 85 -2.00 0.54 -12.68
N ASN A 86 -2.64 -0.62 -12.48
CA ASN A 86 -2.67 -1.73 -13.44
C ASN A 86 -1.27 -2.26 -13.79
N VAL A 87 -0.37 -2.29 -12.81
CA VAL A 87 1.01 -2.76 -12.96
C VAL A 87 1.13 -4.26 -12.64
N SER A 88 2.16 -4.89 -13.20
CA SER A 88 2.53 -6.27 -12.92
C SER A 88 3.55 -6.37 -11.78
N PRO A 89 3.65 -7.52 -11.10
CA PRO A 89 4.76 -7.76 -10.17
C PRO A 89 6.12 -7.49 -10.84
N GLY A 90 6.97 -6.71 -10.15
CA GLY A 90 8.30 -6.31 -10.65
C GLY A 90 8.38 -4.86 -11.16
N GLU A 91 7.26 -4.19 -11.43
CA GLU A 91 7.25 -2.83 -11.97
C GLU A 91 7.38 -1.74 -10.90
N VAL A 92 6.88 -2.01 -9.68
CA VAL A 92 6.82 -1.03 -8.60
C VAL A 92 7.46 -1.59 -7.33
N PHE A 93 8.32 -0.79 -6.71
CA PHE A 93 8.86 -1.04 -5.38
C PHE A 93 7.96 -0.37 -4.35
N ALA A 94 7.36 -1.14 -3.44
CA ALA A 94 6.33 -0.65 -2.54
C ALA A 94 6.83 -0.49 -1.10
N PHE A 95 6.53 0.66 -0.49
CA PHE A 95 6.67 0.93 0.92
C PHE A 95 5.32 1.33 1.50
N LYS A 96 4.79 0.53 2.42
CA LYS A 96 3.45 0.72 2.97
C LYS A 96 3.47 0.73 4.48
N ASN A 97 2.68 1.64 5.06
CA ASN A 97 2.49 1.77 6.50
C ASN A 97 1.13 2.40 6.80
N ILE A 98 0.77 2.59 8.07
CA ILE A 98 -0.47 3.27 8.43
C ILE A 98 -0.39 4.74 8.00
N ALA A 99 -1.40 5.18 7.24
CA ALA A 99 -1.54 6.56 6.74
C ALA A 99 -0.38 7.05 5.85
N ASN A 100 0.30 6.15 5.12
CA ASN A 100 1.34 6.50 4.14
C ASN A 100 2.40 7.52 4.64
N MET A 101 2.80 7.42 5.89
CA MET A 101 3.71 8.37 6.52
C MET A 101 5.18 8.02 6.30
N VAL A 102 6.00 9.03 6.06
CA VAL A 102 7.47 8.93 6.06
C VAL A 102 8.05 9.65 7.29
N SER A 103 9.24 9.26 7.70
CA SER A 103 9.91 9.87 8.84
C SER A 103 11.38 10.13 8.56
N ILE A 104 11.85 11.32 8.95
CA ILE A 104 13.25 11.73 8.80
C ILE A 104 14.17 10.82 9.62
N ASP A 105 13.72 10.37 10.77
CA ASP A 105 14.57 9.61 11.72
C ASP A 105 14.37 8.10 11.65
N ASP A 106 13.39 7.63 10.88
CA ASP A 106 13.11 6.20 10.75
C ASP A 106 14.09 5.51 9.79
N LEU A 107 14.77 4.48 10.29
CA LEU A 107 15.73 3.70 9.52
C LEU A 107 15.07 2.99 8.34
N THR A 108 13.84 2.53 8.50
CA THR A 108 13.09 1.84 7.43
C THR A 108 12.82 2.78 6.27
N THR A 109 12.37 4.01 6.57
CA THR A 109 12.18 5.06 5.55
C THR A 109 13.50 5.36 4.82
N LYS A 110 14.57 5.64 5.58
CA LYS A 110 15.88 5.97 5.01
C LYS A 110 16.42 4.88 4.11
N SER A 111 16.43 3.64 4.58
CA SER A 111 16.95 2.49 3.81
C SER A 111 16.12 2.21 2.57
N THR A 112 14.79 2.37 2.63
CA THR A 112 13.90 2.25 1.47
C THR A 112 14.22 3.30 0.41
N LEU A 113 14.41 4.56 0.81
CA LEU A 113 14.77 5.64 -0.12
C LEU A 113 16.14 5.41 -0.75
N GLU A 114 17.14 5.05 0.05
CA GLU A 114 18.50 4.78 -0.47
C GLU A 114 18.50 3.60 -1.42
N PHE A 115 17.82 2.51 -1.09
CA PHE A 115 17.77 1.33 -1.94
C PHE A 115 17.01 1.61 -3.24
N SER A 116 15.86 2.24 -3.19
CA SER A 116 15.07 2.55 -4.38
C SER A 116 15.78 3.53 -5.33
N ILE A 117 16.42 4.59 -4.80
CA ILE A 117 17.06 5.64 -5.60
C ILE A 117 18.46 5.20 -6.06
N ASN A 118 19.31 4.74 -5.11
CA ASN A 118 20.73 4.49 -5.40
C ASN A 118 20.97 3.11 -6.01
N VAL A 119 20.19 2.09 -5.66
CA VAL A 119 20.38 0.72 -6.13
C VAL A 119 19.43 0.40 -7.27
N LEU A 120 18.12 0.56 -7.08
CA LEU A 120 17.12 0.21 -8.08
C LEU A 120 16.95 1.27 -9.18
N LYS A 121 17.41 2.50 -8.93
CA LYS A 121 17.36 3.60 -9.91
C LYS A 121 15.94 3.93 -10.38
N VAL A 122 14.97 3.91 -9.46
CA VAL A 122 13.60 4.34 -9.77
C VAL A 122 13.60 5.76 -10.35
N LYS A 123 12.61 6.06 -11.18
CA LYS A 123 12.46 7.38 -11.81
C LYS A 123 11.37 8.22 -11.19
N LYS A 124 10.50 7.61 -10.40
CA LYS A 124 9.36 8.27 -9.76
C LYS A 124 9.22 7.80 -8.33
N ILE A 125 8.87 8.74 -7.45
CA ILE A 125 8.41 8.44 -6.09
C ILE A 125 6.99 8.97 -6.00
N ILE A 126 6.03 8.08 -5.75
CA ILE A 126 4.63 8.42 -5.58
C ILE A 126 4.26 8.28 -4.11
N VAL A 127 3.76 9.35 -3.53
CA VAL A 127 3.06 9.30 -2.24
C VAL A 127 1.57 9.23 -2.54
N CYS A 128 0.93 8.13 -2.18
CA CYS A 128 -0.50 7.95 -2.41
C CYS A 128 -1.24 7.77 -1.09
N GLY A 129 -2.06 8.75 -0.74
CA GLY A 129 -3.08 8.64 0.29
C GLY A 129 -4.35 8.00 -0.27
N HIS A 130 -5.40 7.89 0.55
CA HIS A 130 -6.70 7.41 0.11
C HIS A 130 -7.84 8.03 0.91
N THR A 131 -9.03 8.08 0.32
CA THR A 131 -10.24 8.47 1.05
C THR A 131 -10.60 7.43 2.10
N ASP A 132 -11.33 7.84 3.12
CA ASP A 132 -11.77 6.96 4.22
C ASP A 132 -10.62 6.26 4.97
N CYS A 133 -9.45 6.90 5.08
CA CYS A 133 -8.31 6.37 5.82
C CYS A 133 -8.58 6.34 7.33
N GLY A 134 -8.42 5.15 7.96
CA GLY A 134 -8.66 4.97 9.39
C GLY A 134 -7.79 5.88 10.28
N GLY A 135 -6.52 6.10 9.92
CA GLY A 135 -5.63 7.01 10.64
C GLY A 135 -6.08 8.48 10.56
N ILE A 136 -6.60 8.90 9.40
CA ILE A 136 -7.16 10.24 9.20
C ILE A 136 -8.46 10.41 9.99
N TRP A 137 -9.36 9.43 9.92
CA TRP A 137 -10.63 9.46 10.67
C TRP A 137 -10.44 9.50 12.17
N ASN A 138 -9.46 8.77 12.71
CA ASN A 138 -9.14 8.81 14.13
C ASN A 138 -8.84 10.24 14.59
N SER A 139 -8.06 10.98 13.82
CA SER A 139 -7.69 12.35 14.12
C SER A 139 -8.88 13.34 14.10
N LEU A 140 -9.86 13.12 13.21
CA LEU A 140 -11.01 14.03 13.06
C LEU A 140 -12.18 13.72 13.99
N SER A 141 -12.42 12.44 14.29
CA SER A 141 -13.61 11.99 15.03
C SER A 141 -13.31 11.57 16.45
N TYR A 142 -12.05 11.60 16.88
CA TYR A 142 -11.59 11.09 18.18
C TYR A 142 -12.12 9.66 18.43
N LYS A 143 -12.26 8.85 17.36
CA LYS A 143 -12.63 7.44 17.52
C LYS A 143 -11.54 6.78 18.34
N ASP A 144 -11.93 6.21 19.45
CA ASP A 144 -11.05 5.40 20.29
C ASP A 144 -10.67 4.13 19.49
N LEU A 145 -9.51 4.16 18.85
CA LEU A 145 -8.95 3.00 18.14
C LEU A 145 -8.24 2.05 19.11
N GLY A 146 -8.42 2.23 20.38
CA GLY A 146 -7.80 1.43 21.45
C GLY A 146 -7.41 2.28 22.66
N ALA A 147 -6.87 1.63 23.68
CA ALA A 147 -6.51 2.29 24.93
C ALA A 147 -5.60 3.51 24.70
N ALA A 148 -5.91 4.60 25.39
CA ALA A 148 -4.97 5.71 25.55
C ALA A 148 -3.58 5.16 25.92
N ASN A 149 -2.51 5.70 25.31
CA ASN A 149 -1.12 5.25 25.43
C ASN A 149 -0.78 3.96 24.63
N SER A 150 -1.42 3.71 23.51
CA SER A 150 -1.00 2.67 22.58
C SER A 150 0.05 3.20 21.59
N HIS A 151 0.91 2.31 21.09
CA HIS A 151 1.88 2.65 20.03
C HIS A 151 1.20 3.20 18.76
N LEU A 152 -0.02 2.76 18.47
CA LEU A 152 -0.82 3.28 17.37
C LEU A 152 -1.16 4.76 17.58
N MET A 153 -1.58 5.14 18.78
CA MET A 153 -1.89 6.54 19.11
C MET A 153 -0.64 7.42 19.04
N ASP A 154 0.48 6.95 19.59
CA ASP A 154 1.77 7.65 19.48
C ASP A 154 2.16 7.88 18.02
N TYR A 155 1.99 6.85 17.18
CA TYR A 155 2.27 6.92 15.75
C TYR A 155 1.37 7.95 15.04
N LEU A 156 0.07 7.98 15.35
CA LEU A 156 -0.91 8.87 14.74
C LEU A 156 -0.83 10.32 15.22
N THR A 157 -0.07 10.63 16.28
CA THR A 157 0.15 12.01 16.77
C THR A 157 0.61 12.96 15.65
N ARG A 158 1.29 12.45 14.62
CA ARG A 158 1.71 13.26 13.47
C ARG A 158 0.53 13.73 12.64
N ILE A 159 -0.51 12.92 12.51
CA ILE A 159 -1.75 13.32 11.82
C ILE A 159 -2.51 14.34 12.66
N ASP A 160 -2.54 14.15 14.00
CA ASP A 160 -3.16 15.13 14.91
C ASP A 160 -2.51 16.51 14.79
N ARG A 161 -1.17 16.55 14.77
CA ARG A 161 -0.44 17.81 14.57
C ARG A 161 -0.75 18.45 13.23
N LEU A 162 -0.79 17.67 12.16
CA LEU A 162 -1.14 18.18 10.83
C LEU A 162 -2.58 18.70 10.79
N ARG A 163 -3.55 17.99 11.42
CA ARG A 163 -4.91 18.48 11.59
C ARG A 163 -4.92 19.84 12.26
N ASP A 164 -4.19 19.99 13.39
CA ASP A 164 -4.14 21.23 14.16
C ASP A 164 -3.48 22.36 13.37
N GLU A 165 -2.41 22.07 12.61
CA GLU A 165 -1.78 23.02 11.67
C GLU A 165 -2.75 23.51 10.58
N LYS A 166 -3.74 22.70 10.20
CA LYS A 166 -4.70 22.95 9.12
C LYS A 166 -6.13 23.21 9.59
N ILE A 167 -6.32 23.41 10.88
CA ILE A 167 -7.65 23.44 11.50
C ILE A 167 -8.57 24.52 10.90
N ASP A 168 -8.04 25.69 10.57
CA ASP A 168 -8.82 26.79 9.99
C ASP A 168 -9.36 26.47 8.58
N GLU A 169 -8.58 25.73 7.79
CA GLU A 169 -8.99 25.27 6.46
C GLU A 169 -10.00 24.13 6.59
N LEU A 170 -9.75 23.18 7.47
CA LEU A 170 -10.61 22.02 7.70
C LEU A 170 -11.98 22.40 8.25
N ASN A 171 -12.05 23.40 9.13
CA ASN A 171 -13.30 23.88 9.73
C ASN A 171 -14.23 24.58 8.74
N LYS A 172 -13.73 25.02 7.58
CA LYS A 172 -14.56 25.57 6.49
C LYS A 172 -15.35 24.49 5.76
N ILE A 173 -14.98 23.22 5.93
CA ILE A 173 -15.62 22.08 5.28
C ILE A 173 -16.60 21.45 6.27
N SER A 174 -17.90 21.61 6.05
CA SER A 174 -18.95 21.09 6.94
C SER A 174 -19.13 19.58 6.82
N ASP A 175 -19.01 19.05 5.61
CA ASP A 175 -19.11 17.59 5.38
C ASP A 175 -17.88 16.88 5.90
N LEU A 176 -18.08 15.89 6.78
CA LEU A 176 -16.99 15.20 7.48
C LEU A 176 -16.19 14.28 6.54
N LYS A 177 -16.82 13.69 5.52
CA LYS A 177 -16.10 12.87 4.52
C LYS A 177 -15.19 13.74 3.65
N LEU A 178 -15.68 14.90 3.20
CA LEU A 178 -14.89 15.86 2.45
C LEU A 178 -13.75 16.44 3.30
N ARG A 179 -14.01 16.71 4.58
CA ARG A 179 -12.97 17.15 5.52
C ARG A 179 -11.88 16.09 5.71
N ALA A 180 -12.27 14.81 5.84
CA ALA A 180 -11.33 13.70 5.92
C ALA A 180 -10.51 13.55 4.63
N LYS A 181 -11.13 13.67 3.46
CA LYS A 181 -10.43 13.69 2.17
C LYS A 181 -9.41 14.82 2.13
N ARG A 182 -9.80 16.04 2.55
CA ARG A 182 -8.91 17.19 2.57
C ARG A 182 -7.71 16.99 3.50
N LEU A 183 -7.91 16.40 4.67
CA LEU A 183 -6.81 16.07 5.58
C LEU A 183 -5.90 14.99 4.98
N ALA A 184 -6.44 14.01 4.25
CA ALA A 184 -5.63 13.04 3.52
C ALA A 184 -4.77 13.69 2.43
N GLU A 185 -5.29 14.68 1.71
CA GLU A 185 -4.53 15.48 0.73
C GLU A 185 -3.41 16.27 1.42
N PHE A 186 -3.69 16.96 2.52
CA PHE A 186 -2.67 17.65 3.31
C PHE A 186 -1.58 16.67 3.81
N ASN A 187 -1.97 15.47 4.21
CA ASN A 187 -1.01 14.45 4.61
C ASN A 187 -0.10 14.07 3.44
N VAL A 188 -0.62 13.86 2.24
CA VAL A 188 0.21 13.59 1.04
C VAL A 188 1.21 14.72 0.80
N VAL A 189 0.77 15.98 0.83
CA VAL A 189 1.67 17.14 0.68
C VAL A 189 2.74 17.16 1.77
N LYS A 190 2.34 16.92 3.03
CA LYS A 190 3.30 16.88 4.16
C LYS A 190 4.36 15.80 3.96
N GLN A 191 3.99 14.61 3.47
CA GLN A 191 4.95 13.54 3.21
C GLN A 191 5.89 13.89 2.05
N LEU A 192 5.40 14.53 0.99
CA LEU A 192 6.25 15.06 -0.09
C LEU A 192 7.27 16.08 0.43
N ASP A 193 6.85 16.97 1.34
CA ASP A 193 7.75 17.96 1.95
C ASP A 193 8.81 17.31 2.84
N ILE A 194 8.46 16.23 3.55
CA ILE A 194 9.42 15.45 4.33
C ILE A 194 10.42 14.73 3.41
N LEU A 195 9.96 14.18 2.27
CA LEU A 195 10.83 13.56 1.28
C LEU A 195 11.83 14.56 0.69
N ARG A 196 11.40 15.79 0.40
CA ARG A 196 12.28 16.88 -0.09
C ARG A 196 13.36 17.31 0.90
N GLN A 197 13.29 16.88 2.15
CA GLN A 197 14.30 17.14 3.18
C GLN A 197 15.33 15.98 3.30
N GLN A 198 15.09 14.84 2.64
CA GLN A 198 16.01 13.71 2.67
C GLN A 198 17.17 13.94 1.69
N LYS A 199 18.41 13.81 2.17
CA LYS A 199 19.61 14.07 1.36
C LYS A 199 19.65 13.29 0.05
N VAL A 200 19.27 12.01 0.08
CA VAL A 200 19.24 11.14 -1.10
C VAL A 200 18.22 11.63 -2.14
N VAL A 201 17.07 12.12 -1.67
CA VAL A 201 16.01 12.68 -2.53
C VAL A 201 16.45 14.02 -3.11
N ILE A 202 16.99 14.93 -2.29
CA ILE A 202 17.52 16.23 -2.73
C ILE A 202 18.56 16.03 -3.85
N ASN A 203 19.51 15.13 -3.64
CA ASN A 203 20.56 14.86 -4.61
C ASN A 203 20.00 14.35 -5.94
N ALA A 204 19.02 13.45 -5.90
CA ALA A 204 18.40 12.90 -7.10
C ALA A 204 17.51 13.92 -7.84
N LEU A 205 16.78 14.78 -7.10
CA LEU A 205 15.99 15.87 -7.69
C LEU A 205 16.89 16.90 -8.37
N ASN A 206 18.00 17.30 -7.74
CA ASN A 206 18.94 18.28 -8.30
C ASN A 206 19.62 17.79 -9.58
N LYS A 207 19.70 16.47 -9.77
CA LYS A 207 20.21 15.83 -10.98
C LYS A 207 19.13 15.48 -12.00
N GLU A 208 17.87 15.81 -11.72
CA GLU A 208 16.73 15.45 -12.55
C GLU A 208 16.60 13.93 -12.78
N GLU A 209 17.05 13.14 -11.81
CA GLU A 209 17.03 11.66 -11.88
C GLU A 209 15.68 11.09 -11.47
N ILE A 210 14.90 11.82 -10.63
CA ILE A 210 13.59 11.41 -10.12
C ILE A 210 12.58 12.56 -10.17
N GLU A 211 11.30 12.16 -10.17
CA GLU A 211 10.14 13.04 -9.95
C GLU A 211 9.38 12.62 -8.70
N LEU A 212 8.75 13.58 -7.99
CA LEU A 212 7.87 13.32 -6.85
C LEU A 212 6.42 13.64 -7.22
N TRP A 213 5.53 12.68 -7.02
CA TRP A 213 4.10 12.82 -7.30
C TRP A 213 3.26 12.55 -6.06
N GLY A 214 2.23 13.38 -5.87
CA GLY A 214 1.21 13.20 -4.83
C GLY A 214 -0.11 12.75 -5.43
N LEU A 215 -0.67 11.68 -4.91
CA LEU A 215 -1.96 11.13 -5.35
C LEU A 215 -2.86 10.82 -4.15
N VAL A 216 -4.17 10.83 -4.38
CA VAL A 216 -5.17 10.27 -3.47
C VAL A 216 -6.05 9.30 -4.24
N TYR A 217 -6.15 8.08 -3.73
CA TYR A 217 -7.04 7.05 -4.24
C TYR A 217 -8.42 7.18 -3.61
N ASN A 218 -9.45 7.20 -4.43
CA ASN A 218 -10.83 7.21 -3.97
C ASN A 218 -11.34 5.77 -3.86
N VAL A 219 -11.57 5.30 -2.62
CA VAL A 219 -12.00 3.92 -2.35
C VAL A 219 -13.41 3.60 -2.86
N ASP A 220 -14.26 4.62 -3.04
CA ASP A 220 -15.63 4.44 -3.52
C ASP A 220 -15.71 4.30 -5.05
N SER A 221 -14.76 4.89 -5.79
CA SER A 221 -14.78 4.93 -7.25
C SER A 221 -13.65 4.17 -7.94
N GLY A 222 -12.55 3.89 -7.21
CA GLY A 222 -11.35 3.30 -7.76
C GLY A 222 -10.45 4.25 -8.55
N TYR A 223 -10.77 5.55 -8.61
CA TYR A 223 -9.95 6.52 -9.32
C TYR A 223 -8.87 7.16 -8.46
N LEU A 224 -7.77 7.52 -9.13
CA LEU A 224 -6.69 8.34 -8.57
C LEU A 224 -6.92 9.80 -8.90
N GLU A 225 -6.69 10.68 -7.94
CA GLU A 225 -6.71 12.13 -8.10
C GLU A 225 -5.32 12.69 -7.79
N VAL A 226 -4.89 13.67 -8.58
CA VAL A 226 -3.61 14.37 -8.36
C VAL A 226 -3.77 15.33 -7.18
N VAL A 227 -2.80 15.32 -6.27
CA VAL A 227 -2.68 16.30 -5.21
C VAL A 227 -1.65 17.33 -5.64
N GLU A 228 -2.10 18.56 -5.83
CA GLU A 228 -1.21 19.69 -6.11
C GLU A 228 -0.46 20.05 -4.82
N ALA A 229 0.88 20.10 -4.90
CA ALA A 229 1.78 20.41 -3.81
C ALA A 229 2.20 21.89 -3.83
#